data_ff5908f9aa64c9ea761095e4c44661e8
#
_entry.id   ff5908f9aa64c9ea761095e4c44661e8
#
_cell.length_a   1.000
_cell.length_b   1.000
_cell.length_c   1.000
_cell.angle_alpha   90.00
_cell.angle_beta   90.00
_cell.angle_gamma   90.00
#
_symmetry.space_group_name_H-M   'P 1'
#
loop_
_entity.id
_entity.type
_entity.pdbx_description
1 polymer ?
#
loop_
_entity_poly.entity_id
_entity_poly.type
_entity_poly.pdbx_seq_one_letter_code
_entity_poly.pdbx_strand_id
1 'polypeptide(L)'
;MFQATVRRDGSSRFGTNNKYGTFPSASVGWNIMNEKFMESTRDWLSNLKFRASWGKNGNDNIGDFRYTVLTSMGNNVLFGKNATKFNGSKANATANPDLKWEESEQTDIGFDFGFFGSALTFSADYYVKKTNGMLITMPIQIGRAHV
;
A
#
# COMPACT_ATOMS: atom_id res chain seq x y z
N MET A 1 9.46 24.66 -7.56
CA MET A 1 8.08 24.29 -7.22
C MET A 1 8.12 23.28 -6.09
N PHE A 2 7.29 23.46 -5.05
CA PHE A 2 7.18 22.52 -3.91
C PHE A 2 5.71 22.22 -3.69
N GLN A 3 5.40 20.97 -3.35
CA GLN A 3 4.05 20.52 -3.00
C GLN A 3 4.12 19.57 -1.81
N ALA A 4 3.21 19.74 -0.86
CA ALA A 4 3.01 18.83 0.26
C ALA A 4 1.51 18.53 0.40
N THR A 5 1.18 17.30 0.68
CA THR A 5 -0.20 16.83 0.84
C THR A 5 -0.28 15.86 2.01
N VAL A 6 -1.35 15.95 2.79
CA VAL A 6 -1.68 14.97 3.83
C VAL A 6 -3.11 14.50 3.57
N ARG A 7 -3.28 13.20 3.36
CA ARG A 7 -4.57 12.55 3.18
C ARG A 7 -4.87 11.67 4.38
N ARG A 8 -6.12 11.68 4.83
CA ARG A 8 -6.62 10.79 5.86
C ARG A 8 -7.80 10.00 5.33
N ASP A 9 -7.65 8.70 5.27
CA ASP A 9 -8.66 7.79 4.74
C ASP A 9 -9.22 6.91 5.86
N GLY A 10 -10.49 6.52 5.74
CA GLY A 10 -11.15 5.61 6.66
C GLY A 10 -11.71 4.42 5.91
N SER A 11 -11.53 3.21 6.44
CA SER A 11 -12.09 1.99 5.89
C SER A 11 -12.87 1.22 6.96
N SER A 12 -14.04 0.72 6.59
CA SER A 12 -14.88 -0.14 7.43
C SER A 12 -14.35 -1.58 7.52
N ARG A 13 -13.34 -1.92 6.73
CA ARG A 13 -12.71 -3.24 6.71
C ARG A 13 -11.80 -3.50 7.90
N PHE A 14 -11.46 -2.45 8.63
CA PHE A 14 -10.62 -2.52 9.83
C PHE A 14 -11.42 -2.31 11.10
N GLY A 15 -10.92 -2.85 12.20
CA GLY A 15 -11.49 -2.63 13.54
C GLY A 15 -11.43 -1.16 13.96
N THR A 16 -12.15 -0.82 15.02
CA THR A 16 -12.33 0.56 15.50
C THR A 16 -11.03 1.30 15.73
N ASN A 17 -9.98 0.61 16.19
CA ASN A 17 -8.69 1.20 16.54
C ASN A 17 -7.83 1.54 15.30
N ASN A 18 -8.02 0.83 14.18
CA ASN A 18 -7.19 0.95 12.98
C ASN A 18 -7.98 1.42 11.75
N LYS A 19 -9.18 1.96 11.97
CA LYS A 19 -10.09 2.39 10.91
C LYS A 19 -9.53 3.48 10.01
N TYR A 20 -8.71 4.38 10.56
CA TYR A 20 -8.18 5.53 9.84
C TYR A 20 -6.68 5.39 9.60
N GLY A 21 -6.26 5.63 8.35
CA GLY A 21 -4.87 5.78 7.94
C GLY A 21 -4.55 7.22 7.56
N THR A 22 -3.33 7.68 7.83
CA THR A 22 -2.85 9.01 7.43
C THR A 22 -1.66 8.85 6.49
N PHE A 23 -1.77 9.45 5.30
CA PHE A 23 -0.84 9.25 4.20
C PHE A 23 -0.27 10.60 3.75
N PRO A 24 0.90 11.00 4.29
CA PRO A 24 1.61 12.20 3.86
C PRO A 24 2.36 11.97 2.55
N SER A 25 2.50 13.03 1.76
CA SER A 25 3.37 13.06 0.58
C SER A 25 3.97 14.44 0.39
N ALA A 26 5.16 14.49 -0.19
CA ALA A 26 5.84 15.72 -0.54
C ALA A 26 6.58 15.55 -1.87
N SER A 27 6.63 16.60 -2.66
CA SER A 27 7.39 16.62 -3.90
C SER A 27 8.05 17.97 -4.13
N VAL A 28 9.21 17.94 -4.78
CA VAL A 28 9.95 19.11 -5.23
C VAL A 28 10.34 18.95 -6.67
N GLY A 29 10.17 20.03 -7.43
CA GLY A 29 10.63 20.13 -8.81
C GLY A 29 11.41 21.42 -8.99
N TRP A 30 12.65 21.31 -9.46
CA TRP A 30 13.52 22.44 -9.71
C TRP A 30 13.96 22.45 -11.17
N ASN A 31 13.62 23.53 -11.87
CA ASN A 31 14.11 23.75 -13.21
C ASN A 31 15.42 24.54 -13.13
N ILE A 32 16.53 23.83 -13.25
CA ILE A 32 17.88 24.35 -13.07
C ILE A 32 18.26 25.29 -14.24
N MET A 33 17.72 25.07 -15.44
CA MET A 33 17.98 25.92 -16.61
C MET A 33 17.49 27.37 -16.45
N ASN A 34 16.56 27.61 -15.54
CA ASN A 34 16.07 28.98 -15.27
C ASN A 34 17.04 29.81 -14.40
N GLU A 35 18.05 29.16 -13.84
CA GLU A 35 19.02 29.83 -12.96
C GLU A 35 20.09 30.59 -13.79
N LYS A 36 20.55 31.72 -13.24
CA LYS A 36 21.53 32.61 -13.90
C LYS A 36 22.87 31.93 -14.17
N PHE A 37 23.28 31.00 -13.29
CA PHE A 37 24.55 30.28 -13.46
C PHE A 37 24.56 29.30 -14.63
N MET A 38 23.39 28.98 -15.21
CA MET A 38 23.25 28.08 -16.35
C MET A 38 23.22 28.82 -17.71
N GLU A 39 23.31 30.14 -17.72
CA GLU A 39 23.25 30.93 -18.96
C GLU A 39 24.32 30.52 -19.99
N SER A 40 25.53 30.21 -19.52
CA SER A 40 26.65 29.81 -20.39
C SER A 40 26.50 28.41 -21.02
N THR A 41 25.56 27.60 -20.54
CA THR A 41 25.35 26.22 -21.02
C THR A 41 24.14 26.08 -21.94
N ARG A 42 23.38 27.16 -22.15
CA ARG A 42 22.13 27.15 -22.95
C ARG A 42 22.33 26.80 -24.42
N ASP A 43 23.54 26.94 -24.94
CA ASP A 43 23.85 26.64 -26.35
C ASP A 43 23.70 25.15 -26.69
N TRP A 44 24.02 24.27 -25.73
CA TRP A 44 23.95 22.83 -25.92
C TRP A 44 22.96 22.13 -24.98
N LEU A 45 22.70 22.66 -23.77
CA LEU A 45 21.78 22.14 -22.82
C LEU A 45 20.51 23.00 -22.76
N SER A 46 19.41 22.49 -23.28
CA SER A 46 18.16 23.24 -23.45
C SER A 46 17.20 23.06 -22.28
N ASN A 47 17.28 21.94 -21.58
CA ASN A 47 16.45 21.65 -20.41
C ASN A 47 17.24 20.84 -19.38
N LEU A 48 17.17 21.25 -18.13
CA LEU A 48 17.66 20.49 -16.98
C LEU A 48 16.69 20.68 -15.81
N LYS A 49 15.97 19.61 -15.50
CA LYS A 49 15.00 19.60 -14.43
C LYS A 49 15.31 18.50 -13.45
N PHE A 50 15.35 18.84 -12.17
CA PHE A 50 15.43 17.91 -11.06
C PHE A 50 14.04 17.69 -10.46
N ARG A 51 13.72 16.43 -10.16
CA ARG A 51 12.49 16.02 -9.50
C ARG A 51 12.83 15.12 -8.32
N ALA A 52 12.19 15.37 -7.18
CA ALA A 52 12.22 14.44 -6.07
C ALA A 52 10.83 14.36 -5.45
N SER A 53 10.40 13.16 -5.11
CA SER A 53 9.13 12.93 -4.42
C SER A 53 9.26 11.85 -3.38
N TRP A 54 8.47 11.99 -2.33
CA TRP A 54 8.31 11.01 -1.28
C TRP A 54 6.85 10.95 -0.88
N GLY A 55 6.32 9.75 -0.66
CA GLY A 55 4.96 9.61 -0.22
C GLY A 55 4.66 8.25 0.39
N LYS A 56 3.67 8.26 1.27
CA LYS A 56 3.04 7.05 1.81
C LYS A 56 1.68 6.86 1.20
N ASN A 57 1.33 5.61 0.91
CA ASN A 57 0.02 5.22 0.42
C ASN A 57 -0.48 4.01 1.20
N GLY A 58 -1.77 3.99 1.51
CA GLY A 58 -2.43 2.88 2.19
C GLY A 58 -3.19 2.00 1.21
N ASN A 59 -3.18 0.71 1.49
CA ASN A 59 -3.98 -0.28 0.79
C ASN A 59 -4.90 -0.98 1.79
N ASP A 60 -6.20 -0.98 1.51
CA ASP A 60 -7.24 -1.66 2.30
C ASP A 60 -7.84 -2.86 1.56
N ASN A 61 -7.16 -3.36 0.52
CA ASN A 61 -7.63 -4.48 -0.28
C ASN A 61 -7.56 -5.82 0.48
N ILE A 62 -8.37 -5.93 1.51
CA ILE A 62 -8.60 -7.12 2.33
C ILE A 62 -10.06 -7.51 2.24
N GLY A 63 -10.36 -8.79 2.47
CA GLY A 63 -11.76 -9.23 2.55
C GLY A 63 -12.49 -8.55 3.71
N ASP A 64 -13.80 -8.36 3.55
CA ASP A 64 -14.65 -7.71 4.54
C ASP A 64 -14.74 -8.52 5.85
N PHE A 65 -14.91 -7.82 6.96
CA PHE A 65 -15.12 -8.37 8.31
C PHE A 65 -14.03 -9.32 8.84
N ARG A 66 -12.79 -9.23 8.33
CA ARG A 66 -11.68 -10.06 8.82
C ARG A 66 -11.18 -9.69 10.22
N TYR A 67 -11.58 -8.55 10.73
CA TYR A 67 -11.30 -8.13 12.11
C TYR A 67 -12.22 -8.78 13.15
N THR A 68 -13.29 -9.48 12.73
CA THR A 68 -14.26 -10.14 13.60
C THR A 68 -14.42 -11.63 13.26
N VAL A 69 -14.98 -12.40 14.18
CA VAL A 69 -15.28 -13.82 13.95
C VAL A 69 -16.60 -13.93 13.20
N LEU A 70 -16.55 -14.48 11.98
CA LEU A 70 -17.74 -14.89 11.26
C LEU A 70 -18.05 -16.35 11.56
N THR A 71 -19.30 -16.63 11.90
CA THR A 71 -19.77 -17.97 12.22
C THR A 71 -20.66 -18.48 11.10
N SER A 72 -20.35 -19.65 10.54
CA SER A 72 -21.26 -20.35 9.63
C SER A 72 -22.18 -21.28 10.41
N MET A 73 -23.44 -21.23 10.04
CA MET A 73 -24.46 -22.16 10.52
C MET A 73 -24.60 -23.32 9.55
N GLY A 74 -25.18 -24.45 10.02
CA GLY A 74 -25.40 -25.59 9.14
C GLY A 74 -24.35 -26.70 9.23
N ASN A 75 -23.34 -26.55 10.09
CA ASN A 75 -22.44 -27.66 10.41
C ASN A 75 -23.17 -28.67 11.30
N ASN A 76 -23.70 -29.71 10.67
CA ASN A 76 -24.47 -30.72 11.40
C ASN A 76 -23.57 -31.59 12.26
N VAL A 77 -23.94 -31.75 13.50
CA VAL A 77 -23.29 -32.65 14.45
C VAL A 77 -24.25 -33.78 14.78
N LEU A 78 -23.78 -34.98 14.81
CA LEU A 78 -24.56 -36.16 15.17
C LEU A 78 -24.32 -36.47 16.66
N PHE A 79 -25.39 -36.51 17.44
CA PHE A 79 -25.33 -36.86 18.87
C PHE A 79 -26.18 -38.05 19.22
N GLY A 80 -25.72 -38.81 20.22
CA GLY A 80 -26.41 -39.95 20.81
C GLY A 80 -26.28 -41.21 19.98
N LYS A 81 -26.78 -42.33 20.57
CA LYS A 81 -26.76 -43.67 19.96
C LYS A 81 -27.57 -43.76 18.65
N ASN A 82 -28.56 -42.88 18.49
CA ASN A 82 -29.43 -42.86 17.29
C ASN A 82 -28.95 -41.83 16.25
N ALA A 83 -27.71 -41.29 16.36
CA ALA A 83 -27.13 -40.31 15.46
C ALA A 83 -28.09 -39.14 15.11
N THR A 84 -28.76 -38.59 16.11
CA THR A 84 -29.67 -37.44 15.91
C THR A 84 -28.91 -36.23 15.42
N LYS A 85 -29.38 -35.64 14.33
CA LYS A 85 -28.75 -34.49 13.66
C LYS A 85 -29.13 -33.19 14.35
N PHE A 86 -28.13 -32.45 14.79
CA PHE A 86 -28.30 -31.10 15.35
C PHE A 86 -27.59 -30.09 14.45
N ASN A 87 -28.20 -28.92 14.29
CA ASN A 87 -27.57 -27.79 13.60
C ASN A 87 -26.51 -27.19 14.50
N GLY A 88 -25.28 -27.30 14.13
CA GLY A 88 -24.15 -26.69 14.81
C GLY A 88 -23.69 -25.39 14.14
N SER A 89 -22.89 -24.62 14.85
CA SER A 89 -22.21 -23.46 14.30
C SER A 89 -20.70 -23.63 14.42
N LYS A 90 -19.97 -23.13 13.43
CA LYS A 90 -18.50 -23.18 13.37
C LYS A 90 -17.96 -21.80 13.05
N ALA A 91 -16.92 -21.37 13.76
CA ALA A 91 -16.15 -20.19 13.38
C ALA A 91 -15.42 -20.45 12.07
N ASN A 92 -15.60 -19.57 11.07
CA ASN A 92 -15.00 -19.72 9.74
C ASN A 92 -13.54 -19.30 9.71
N ALA A 93 -13.14 -18.36 10.55
CA ALA A 93 -11.80 -17.84 10.62
C ALA A 93 -11.47 -17.31 12.01
N THR A 94 -10.21 -17.23 12.33
CA THR A 94 -9.73 -16.52 13.53
C THR A 94 -9.80 -15.02 13.26
N ALA A 95 -10.46 -14.28 14.15
CA ALA A 95 -10.47 -12.81 14.09
C ALA A 95 -9.07 -12.23 14.34
N ASN A 96 -8.75 -11.18 13.65
CA ASN A 96 -7.58 -10.34 13.96
C ASN A 96 -8.05 -8.90 14.22
N PRO A 97 -8.29 -8.52 15.48
CA PRO A 97 -8.75 -7.18 15.82
C PRO A 97 -7.70 -6.10 15.56
N ASP A 98 -6.42 -6.48 15.48
CA ASP A 98 -5.28 -5.58 15.24
C ASP A 98 -4.96 -5.41 13.76
N LEU A 99 -5.84 -5.90 12.89
CA LEU A 99 -5.71 -5.75 11.46
C LEU A 99 -5.67 -4.27 11.09
N LYS A 100 -4.63 -3.86 10.35
CA LYS A 100 -4.38 -2.48 9.98
C LYS A 100 -4.03 -2.34 8.50
N TRP A 101 -3.96 -1.10 8.04
CA TRP A 101 -3.57 -0.74 6.69
C TRP A 101 -2.21 -1.34 6.29
N GLU A 102 -2.15 -1.86 5.08
CA GLU A 102 -0.87 -2.11 4.42
C GLU A 102 -0.34 -0.77 3.91
N GLU A 103 0.84 -0.40 4.35
CA GLU A 103 1.46 0.88 3.99
C GLU A 103 2.55 0.68 2.95
N SER A 104 2.46 1.41 1.84
CA SER A 104 3.50 1.49 0.82
C SER A 104 4.15 2.87 0.88
N GLU A 105 5.44 2.91 1.12
CA GLU A 105 6.26 4.12 1.11
C GLU A 105 7.13 4.12 -0.14
N GLN A 106 7.10 5.21 -0.90
CA GLN A 106 7.87 5.36 -2.12
C GLN A 106 8.64 6.66 -2.10
N THR A 107 9.90 6.58 -2.51
CA THR A 107 10.80 7.72 -2.74
C THR A 107 11.27 7.66 -4.17
N ASP A 108 11.13 8.76 -4.91
CA ASP A 108 11.55 8.90 -6.30
C ASP A 108 12.49 10.09 -6.44
N ILE A 109 13.55 9.93 -7.21
CA ILE A 109 14.46 11.01 -7.61
C ILE A 109 14.67 10.90 -9.12
N GLY A 110 14.43 11.99 -9.84
CA GLY A 110 14.52 12.02 -11.30
C GLY A 110 15.22 13.25 -11.84
N PHE A 111 15.84 13.08 -13.00
CA PHE A 111 16.46 14.13 -13.79
C PHE A 111 15.95 14.08 -15.22
N ASP A 112 15.58 15.23 -15.74
CA ASP A 112 15.20 15.39 -17.14
C ASP A 112 16.21 16.30 -17.81
N PHE A 113 16.81 15.83 -18.90
CA PHE A 113 17.78 16.54 -19.70
C PHE A 113 17.22 16.78 -21.11
N GLY A 114 17.49 17.94 -21.68
CA GLY A 114 17.22 18.25 -23.08
C GLY A 114 18.44 18.90 -23.72
N PHE A 115 18.89 18.41 -24.85
CA PHE A 115 20.06 18.87 -25.58
C PHE A 115 19.66 19.41 -26.94
N PHE A 116 20.45 20.37 -27.46
CA PHE A 116 20.34 20.91 -28.84
C PHE A 116 18.91 21.38 -29.17
N GLY A 117 18.37 22.32 -28.39
CA GLY A 117 17.02 22.80 -28.62
C GLY A 117 15.93 21.74 -28.38
N SER A 118 16.20 20.77 -27.47
CA SER A 118 15.35 19.61 -27.20
C SER A 118 15.21 18.59 -28.33
N ALA A 119 16.19 18.61 -29.30
CA ALA A 119 16.26 17.57 -30.32
C ALA A 119 16.58 16.19 -29.74
N LEU A 120 17.33 16.15 -28.62
CA LEU A 120 17.59 14.95 -27.84
C LEU A 120 17.11 15.17 -26.42
N THR A 121 16.25 14.28 -25.92
CA THR A 121 15.78 14.30 -24.53
C THR A 121 16.13 12.99 -23.83
N PHE A 122 16.55 13.09 -22.58
CA PHE A 122 16.88 11.96 -21.74
C PHE A 122 16.28 12.16 -20.36
N SER A 123 15.62 11.13 -19.83
CA SER A 123 15.08 11.12 -18.46
C SER A 123 15.64 9.92 -17.72
N ALA A 124 16.08 10.14 -16.49
CA ALA A 124 16.57 9.11 -15.60
C ALA A 124 15.82 9.22 -14.26
N ASP A 125 15.23 8.12 -13.83
CA ASP A 125 14.51 8.02 -12.58
C ASP A 125 15.06 6.89 -11.73
N TYR A 126 15.28 7.17 -10.45
CA TYR A 126 15.62 6.19 -9.42
C TYR A 126 14.52 6.19 -8.38
N TYR A 127 13.96 5.03 -8.09
CA TYR A 127 12.93 4.90 -7.07
C TYR A 127 13.21 3.76 -6.09
N VAL A 128 12.77 3.96 -4.87
CA VAL A 128 12.76 2.94 -3.81
C VAL A 128 11.34 2.83 -3.28
N LYS A 129 10.78 1.62 -3.32
CA LYS A 129 9.47 1.32 -2.76
C LYS A 129 9.60 0.29 -1.65
N LYS A 130 9.02 0.59 -0.48
CA LYS A 130 8.94 -0.30 0.68
C LYS A 130 7.48 -0.54 1.02
N THR A 131 7.12 -1.79 1.26
CA THR A 131 5.76 -2.15 1.72
C THR A 131 5.85 -2.73 3.12
N ASN A 132 5.12 -2.13 4.05
CA ASN A 132 5.04 -2.54 5.45
C ASN A 132 3.64 -3.07 5.76
N GLY A 133 3.57 -4.07 6.63
CA GLY A 133 2.29 -4.65 7.04
C GLY A 133 1.57 -5.41 5.93
N MET A 134 2.32 -6.07 5.05
CA MET A 134 1.75 -6.87 3.95
C MET A 134 0.76 -7.90 4.51
N LEU A 135 -0.45 -7.88 3.96
CA LEU A 135 -1.55 -8.74 4.39
C LEU A 135 -1.53 -10.04 3.57
N ILE A 136 -1.07 -11.12 4.20
CA ILE A 136 -0.97 -12.44 3.57
C ILE A 136 -1.94 -13.39 4.26
N THR A 137 -2.72 -14.14 3.46
CA THR A 137 -3.52 -15.25 3.97
C THR A 137 -2.62 -16.48 4.12
N MET A 138 -2.30 -16.86 5.36
CA MET A 138 -1.56 -18.08 5.64
C MET A 138 -2.53 -19.25 5.87
N PRO A 139 -2.46 -20.34 5.10
CA PRO A 139 -3.17 -21.58 5.44
C PRO A 139 -2.52 -22.18 6.69
N ILE A 140 -3.30 -22.31 7.76
CA ILE A 140 -2.86 -23.03 8.96
C ILE A 140 -3.00 -24.53 8.65
N GLN A 141 -1.89 -25.25 8.56
CA GLN A 141 -1.92 -26.71 8.55
C GLN A 141 -2.31 -27.19 9.95
N ILE A 142 -3.54 -27.63 10.08
CA ILE A 142 -3.94 -28.40 11.24
C ILE A 142 -3.31 -29.78 11.07
N GLY A 143 -2.34 -30.10 11.95
CA GLY A 143 -1.68 -31.40 11.93
C GLY A 143 -2.70 -32.54 11.94
N ARG A 144 -2.56 -33.53 11.06
CA ARG A 144 -3.34 -34.77 11.14
C ARG A 144 -2.96 -35.44 12.47
N ALA A 145 -3.93 -35.60 13.35
CA ALA A 145 -3.79 -36.53 14.44
C ALA A 145 -3.67 -37.92 13.83
N HIS A 146 -2.52 -38.55 13.94
CA HIS A 146 -2.38 -39.99 13.68
C HIS A 146 -3.08 -40.71 14.81
N VAL A 147 -4.13 -41.42 14.48
CA VAL A 147 -4.75 -42.44 15.33
C VAL A 147 -3.95 -43.73 15.17
#